data_1026a43f525191da9c478daf36ad8ada
#
_entry.id   1026a43f525191da9c478daf36ad8ada
#
_cell.length_a   1.000
_cell.length_b   1.000
_cell.length_c   1.000
_cell.angle_alpha   90.00
_cell.angle_beta   90.00
_cell.angle_gamma   90.00
#
_symmetry.space_group_name_H-M   'P 1'
#
loop_
_entity.id
_entity.type
_entity.pdbx_description
1 polymer ?
#
loop_
_entity_poly.entity_id
_entity_poly.type
_entity_poly.pdbx_seq_one_letter_code
_entity_poly.pdbx_strand_id
1 'polypeptide(L)' 'LESKNMNPVTAKQNIHAITADHDLADKLEIKPGSAVLFVERRGKDANGKVVEYTQSYYRGDRYDYVVELG' A
#
# COMPACT_ATOMS: atom_id res chain seq x y z
N LEU A 1 14.54 -22.90 -2.69
CA LEU A 1 13.99 -22.08 -2.90
C LEU A 1 12.62 -21.86 -2.41
N GLU A 2 12.18 -20.94 -2.59
CA GLU A 2 11.00 -20.52 -2.04
C GLU A 2 9.87 -21.45 -2.28
N SER A 3 8.84 -21.27 -1.60
CA SER A 3 7.65 -22.00 -1.82
C SER A 3 7.04 -21.51 -3.09
N LYS A 4 7.20 -22.27 -4.11
CA LYS A 4 6.77 -21.84 -5.39
C LYS A 4 5.32 -21.59 -5.45
N ASN A 5 4.54 -22.32 -4.70
CA ASN A 5 3.11 -22.22 -4.78
C ASN A 5 2.57 -20.97 -4.14
N MET A 6 3.35 -20.38 -3.27
CA MET A 6 2.86 -19.24 -2.52
C MET A 6 3.37 -17.92 -3.08
N ASN A 7 4.29 -17.96 -4.01
CA ASN A 7 4.83 -16.73 -4.55
C ASN A 7 3.93 -16.17 -5.63
N PRO A 8 3.61 -14.90 -5.58
CA PRO A 8 2.82 -14.31 -6.65
C PRO A 8 3.65 -14.22 -7.91
N VAL A 9 3.03 -14.47 -9.03
CA VAL A 9 3.68 -14.33 -10.32
C VAL A 9 3.39 -12.99 -10.94
N THR A 10 2.34 -12.31 -10.50
CA THR A 10 2.08 -10.94 -10.91
C THR A 10 1.73 -10.14 -9.68
N ALA A 11 2.07 -8.87 -9.71
CA ALA A 11 1.75 -7.99 -8.61
C ALA A 11 1.33 -6.65 -9.18
N LYS A 12 0.30 -6.08 -8.59
CA LYS A 12 -0.15 -4.75 -8.91
C LYS A 12 -0.10 -3.91 -7.68
N GLN A 13 0.35 -2.69 -7.85
CA GLN A 13 0.40 -1.75 -6.75
C GLN A 13 -0.22 -0.44 -7.21
N ASN A 14 -1.18 0.03 -6.44
CA ASN A 14 -1.83 1.30 -6.70
C ASN A 14 -1.52 2.24 -5.57
N ILE A 15 -1.22 3.48 -5.91
CA ILE A 15 -0.92 4.50 -4.94
C ILE A 15 -1.90 5.63 -5.16
N HIS A 16 -2.60 6.00 -4.11
CA HIS A 16 -3.60 7.06 -4.18
C HIS A 16 -3.26 8.14 -3.17
N ALA A 17 -3.44 9.38 -3.57
CA ALA A 17 -3.33 10.49 -2.63
C ALA A 17 -4.74 10.76 -2.11
N ILE A 18 -4.89 10.69 -0.81
CA ILE A 18 -6.18 10.94 -0.17
C ILE A 18 -5.99 11.91 0.96
N THR A 19 -7.09 12.38 1.51
CA THR A 19 -7.04 13.18 2.71
C THR A 19 -7.54 12.35 3.87
N ALA A 20 -6.98 12.58 5.04
CA ALA A 20 -7.35 11.81 6.22
C ALA A 20 -8.66 12.34 6.79
N ASP A 21 -9.60 11.45 7.01
CA ASP A 21 -10.77 11.80 7.79
C ASP A 21 -10.40 11.71 9.27
N HIS A 22 -11.39 11.92 10.13
CA HIS A 22 -11.08 11.96 11.55
C HIS A 22 -10.55 10.62 12.08
N ASP A 23 -11.11 9.53 11.62
CA ASP A 23 -10.66 8.23 12.09
C ASP A 23 -9.25 7.92 11.63
N LEU A 24 -8.97 8.16 10.37
CA LEU A 24 -7.67 7.86 9.84
C LEU A 24 -6.63 8.80 10.43
N ALA A 25 -6.99 10.06 10.58
CA ALA A 25 -6.07 11.04 11.16
C ALA A 25 -5.68 10.64 12.57
N ASP A 26 -6.64 10.14 13.31
CA ASP A 26 -6.39 9.72 14.68
C ASP A 26 -5.42 8.56 14.72
N LYS A 27 -5.62 7.60 13.84
CA LYS A 27 -4.74 6.44 13.79
C LYS A 27 -3.33 6.79 13.37
N LEU A 28 -3.18 7.77 12.51
CA LEU A 28 -1.88 8.18 12.03
C LEU A 28 -1.28 9.32 12.84
N GLU A 29 -2.04 9.81 13.82
CA GLU A 29 -1.57 10.90 14.69
C GLU A 29 -1.26 12.15 13.88
N ILE A 30 -2.15 12.50 13.00
CA ILE A 30 -2.04 13.70 12.18
C ILE A 30 -3.37 14.45 12.27
N LYS A 31 -3.40 15.63 11.70
CA LYS A 31 -4.61 16.43 11.71
C LYS A 31 -5.57 15.94 10.63
N PRO A 32 -6.87 15.98 10.89
CA PRO A 32 -7.83 15.68 9.84
C PRO A 32 -7.62 16.61 8.65
N GLY A 33 -7.77 16.05 7.47
CA GLY A 33 -7.55 16.79 6.23
C GLY A 33 -6.12 16.75 5.73
N SER A 34 -5.22 16.13 6.49
CA SER A 34 -3.83 16.02 6.06
C SER A 34 -3.70 15.05 4.90
N ALA A 35 -2.66 15.25 4.12
CA ALA A 35 -2.40 14.39 2.98
C ALA A 35 -1.88 13.03 3.43
N VAL A 36 -2.40 11.99 2.81
CA VAL A 36 -2.03 10.62 3.13
C VAL A 36 -1.87 9.88 1.82
N LEU A 37 -0.87 9.02 1.75
CA LEU A 37 -0.70 8.14 0.62
C LEU A 37 -1.25 6.78 1.00
N PHE A 38 -2.19 6.30 0.22
CA PHE A 38 -2.78 5.00 0.40
C PHE A 38 -2.20 4.07 -0.65
N VAL A 39 -1.54 3.01 -0.23
CA VAL A 39 -0.89 2.08 -1.12
C VAL A 39 -1.59 0.74 -0.99
N GLU A 40 -1.99 0.21 -2.12
CA GLU A 40 -2.68 -1.06 -2.18
C GLU A 40 -1.89 -1.98 -3.09
N ARG A 41 -1.62 -3.17 -2.61
CA ARG A 41 -0.83 -4.13 -3.38
C ARG A 41 -1.55 -5.46 -3.41
N ARG A 42 -1.62 -6.04 -4.59
CA ARG A 42 -2.20 -7.36 -4.79
C ARG A 42 -1.23 -8.21 -5.56
N GLY A 43 -1.07 -9.44 -5.12
CA GLY A 43 -0.30 -10.42 -5.86
C GLY A 43 -1.18 -11.60 -6.23
N LYS A 44 -0.98 -12.13 -7.42
CA LYS A 44 -1.75 -13.27 -7.89
C LYS A 44 -0.81 -14.38 -8.30
N ASP A 45 -1.28 -15.60 -8.12
CA ASP A 45 -0.51 -16.75 -8.55
C ASP A 45 -0.75 -17.01 -10.04
N ALA A 46 -0.19 -18.12 -10.52
CA ALA A 46 -0.28 -18.44 -11.93
C ALA A 46 -1.70 -18.70 -12.39
N ASN A 47 -2.58 -19.03 -11.48
CA ASN A 47 -3.97 -19.30 -11.80
C ASN A 47 -4.86 -18.05 -11.70
N GLY A 48 -4.27 -16.92 -11.39
CA GLY A 48 -5.02 -15.70 -11.23
C GLY A 48 -5.66 -15.53 -9.88
N LYS A 49 -5.30 -16.38 -8.94
CA LYS A 49 -5.85 -16.30 -7.59
C LYS A 49 -5.06 -15.30 -6.78
N VAL A 50 -5.76 -14.46 -6.03
CA VAL A 50 -5.09 -13.49 -5.17
C VAL A 50 -4.48 -14.24 -3.99
N VAL A 51 -3.17 -14.16 -3.88
CA VAL A 51 -2.45 -14.82 -2.79
C VAL A 51 -1.82 -13.81 -1.84
N GLU A 52 -1.84 -12.53 -2.20
CA GLU A 52 -1.29 -11.49 -1.36
C GLU A 52 -2.11 -10.24 -1.53
N TYR A 53 -2.43 -9.58 -0.42
CA TYR A 53 -3.15 -8.32 -0.50
C TYR A 53 -2.77 -7.50 0.71
N THR A 54 -2.25 -6.31 0.48
CA THR A 54 -1.87 -5.42 1.56
C THR A 54 -2.41 -4.03 1.29
N GLN A 55 -2.67 -3.32 2.36
CA GLN A 55 -3.07 -1.93 2.32
C GLN A 55 -2.21 -1.19 3.31
N SER A 56 -1.64 -0.08 2.89
CA SER A 56 -0.77 0.70 3.74
C SER A 56 -1.11 2.17 3.62
N TYR A 57 -0.96 2.88 4.72
CA TYR A 57 -1.20 4.31 4.75
C TYR A 57 0.06 4.99 5.22
N TYR A 58 0.47 6.02 4.51
CA TYR A 58 1.68 6.77 4.84
C TYR A 58 1.36 8.23 4.99
N ARG A 59 1.93 8.85 5.99
CA ARG A 59 1.73 10.27 6.23
C ARG A 59 2.46 11.06 5.17
N GLY A 60 1.73 11.87 4.45
CA GLY A 60 2.32 12.64 3.37
C GLY A 60 3.26 13.73 3.85
N ASP A 61 3.02 14.24 5.05
CA ASP A 61 3.82 15.34 5.56
C ASP A 61 5.19 14.91 6.03
N ARG A 62 5.37 13.63 6.34
CA ARG A 62 6.64 13.16 6.87
C ARG A 62 7.36 12.24 5.93
N TYR A 63 6.79 11.96 4.83
CA TYR A 63 7.31 10.94 3.96
C TYR A 63 8.11 11.58 2.86
N ASP A 64 9.37 11.60 3.08
CA ASP A 64 10.28 12.13 2.10
C ASP A 64 10.81 10.95 1.37
N TYR A 65 10.26 10.70 0.24
CA TYR A 65 10.31 9.41 -0.31
C TYR A 65 10.83 9.43 -1.72
N VAL A 66 11.79 8.64 -1.94
CA VAL A 66 12.33 8.47 -3.27
C VAL A 66 11.93 7.10 -3.73
N VAL A 67 11.22 7.04 -4.82
CA VAL A 67 10.81 5.77 -5.37
C VAL A 67 11.94 5.21 -6.16
N GLU A 68 12.37 4.05 -5.77
CA GLU A 68 13.37 3.35 -6.54
C GLU A 68 12.71 2.19 -7.21
N LEU A 69 12.75 2.20 -8.50
CA LEU A 69 12.18 1.13 -9.27
C LEU A 69 13.31 0.23 -9.65
N GLY A 70 13.35 -0.87 -9.05
CA GLY A 70 14.47 -1.71 -9.33
C GLY A 70 14.09 -2.97 -9.93
#